data_fc310b3b0b9341b5df772d455c57c96e
#
_entry.id   fc310b3b0b9341b5df772d455c57c96e
#
_cell.length_a   1.000
_cell.length_b   1.000
_cell.length_c   1.000
_cell.angle_alpha   90.00
_cell.angle_beta   90.00
_cell.angle_gamma   90.00
#
_symmetry.space_group_name_H-M   'P 1'
#
loop_
_entity.id
_entity.type
_entity.pdbx_description
1 polymer ?
#
loop_
_entity_poly.entity_id
_entity_poly.type
_entity_poly.pdbx_seq_one_letter_code
_entity_poly.pdbx_strand_id
1 'polypeptide(L)'
;MNPIKIRKLGRRVFLKSVAATTTGWTIVRPESVRGAPANSRIELGIIGSGGRGRFIGRLFEQHANTKVVALHDYFSDRVDELGTQLRVEPARRSTGLEGYRKLLEGKLDAVAIESPPYFHSAQAIATLEAGKHLFLAKPIAVDVPGCLSIVDAARKVRGKLSVLVDFQTRNDPLFREAARRVLQGDIGKPVLGHVYYHAGRLKPKAADGSQEARLRNWVFDQALSGDIIVEQNIHVLDVANWYLNSHPVKAQGTGGRKARIDVGDCWDHFAVTYWYPNGVIVDFSSAQFVKGFNDLRIRIYGTDGTVDSAYEGDVRISGDKEFAGGSTKGIFTSGAVNNIKDFCASLTSGNYLYDTVEPSAESNLTAILGRIAAYEGRPVGWDEMMKARRRVDPKLQLAK
;
A
#
# COMPACT_ATOMS: atom_id res chain seq x y z
N MET A 1 2.60 48.75 -48.34
CA MET A 1 2.42 47.43 -47.70
C MET A 1 1.22 46.77 -48.35
N ASN A 2 1.45 45.79 -49.22
CA ASN A 2 0.39 45.09 -49.96
C ASN A 2 -0.17 43.91 -49.14
N PRO A 3 -1.50 43.65 -49.14
CA PRO A 3 -2.09 42.53 -48.40
C PRO A 3 -1.95 41.26 -49.22
N ILE A 4 -1.58 40.16 -48.54
CA ILE A 4 -1.43 38.83 -49.05
C ILE A 4 -2.83 38.23 -49.32
N LYS A 5 -3.14 37.94 -50.61
CA LYS A 5 -4.33 37.24 -51.03
C LYS A 5 -4.25 35.74 -50.76
N ILE A 6 -5.10 35.24 -49.86
CA ILE A 6 -5.28 33.80 -49.62
C ILE A 6 -6.13 33.24 -50.76
N ARG A 7 -5.56 32.38 -51.61
CA ARG A 7 -6.27 31.64 -52.66
C ARG A 7 -7.02 30.44 -52.02
N LYS A 8 -8.36 30.47 -52.12
CA LYS A 8 -9.18 29.32 -51.77
C LYS A 8 -8.97 28.20 -52.80
N LEU A 9 -8.45 27.05 -52.36
CA LEU A 9 -8.37 25.84 -53.17
C LEU A 9 -9.76 25.21 -53.30
N GLY A 10 -10.22 25.03 -54.55
CA GLY A 10 -11.53 24.48 -54.87
C GLY A 10 -11.61 22.97 -54.65
N ARG A 11 -12.78 22.48 -54.27
CA ARG A 11 -13.13 21.07 -54.00
C ARG A 11 -12.64 20.05 -55.04
N ARG A 12 -12.42 20.46 -56.30
CA ARG A 12 -11.97 19.59 -57.40
C ARG A 12 -10.46 19.27 -57.37
N VAL A 13 -9.66 20.07 -56.68
CA VAL A 13 -8.20 19.82 -56.54
C VAL A 13 -7.92 18.83 -55.40
N PHE A 14 -8.77 18.81 -54.38
CA PHE A 14 -8.69 17.87 -53.28
C PHE A 14 -8.96 16.41 -53.68
N LEU A 15 -9.89 16.21 -54.64
CA LEU A 15 -10.25 14.87 -55.11
C LEU A 15 -9.30 14.25 -56.12
N LYS A 16 -8.37 15.03 -56.70
CA LYS A 16 -7.34 14.50 -57.61
C LYS A 16 -6.03 14.08 -56.92
N SER A 17 -5.82 14.48 -55.68
CA SER A 17 -4.64 14.09 -54.90
C SER A 17 -4.82 12.82 -54.06
N VAL A 18 -6.02 12.24 -54.01
CA VAL A 18 -6.32 11.00 -53.26
C VAL A 18 -6.27 9.74 -54.16
N ALA A 19 -6.10 9.88 -55.47
CA ALA A 19 -6.13 8.76 -56.43
C ALA A 19 -4.77 8.18 -56.84
N ALA A 20 -3.70 8.47 -56.14
CA ALA A 20 -2.38 7.95 -56.42
C ALA A 20 -1.59 7.48 -55.17
N THR A 21 -2.27 6.77 -54.27
CA THR A 21 -1.59 5.92 -53.26
C THR A 21 -2.05 4.49 -53.49
N THR A 22 -1.16 3.71 -54.10
CA THR A 22 -1.24 2.27 -54.25
C THR A 22 -1.68 1.64 -52.95
N THR A 23 -2.77 0.88 -53.00
CA THR A 23 -3.26 -0.01 -51.95
C THR A 23 -2.21 -1.09 -51.64
N GLY A 24 -1.26 -0.76 -50.83
CA GLY A 24 -0.48 -1.75 -50.10
C GLY A 24 -1.37 -2.32 -48.99
N TRP A 25 -1.97 -3.46 -49.22
CA TRP A 25 -2.51 -4.28 -48.15
C TRP A 25 -1.38 -4.68 -47.24
N THR A 26 -1.17 -3.94 -46.14
CA THR A 26 -0.33 -4.41 -45.06
C THR A 26 -1.07 -5.57 -44.42
N ILE A 27 -0.65 -6.79 -44.76
CA ILE A 27 -1.05 -7.99 -44.00
C ILE A 27 -0.46 -7.79 -42.61
N VAL A 28 -1.26 -7.25 -41.68
CA VAL A 28 -0.92 -7.19 -40.26
C VAL A 28 -0.81 -8.64 -39.80
N ARG A 29 0.37 -9.05 -39.36
CA ARG A 29 0.58 -10.41 -38.84
C ARG A 29 -0.47 -10.71 -37.78
N PRO A 30 -1.07 -11.92 -37.75
CA PRO A 30 -2.11 -12.28 -36.77
C PRO A 30 -1.71 -12.05 -35.33
N GLU A 31 -0.42 -12.01 -35.04
CA GLU A 31 0.17 -11.72 -33.72
C GLU A 31 -0.02 -10.26 -33.27
N SER A 32 -0.22 -9.32 -34.20
CA SER A 32 -0.48 -7.90 -33.90
C SER A 32 -1.99 -7.58 -33.76
N VAL A 33 -2.87 -8.55 -34.05
CA VAL A 33 -4.33 -8.45 -33.90
C VAL A 33 -4.82 -9.21 -32.64
N ARG A 34 -3.94 -9.70 -31.80
CA ARG A 34 -4.31 -10.14 -30.44
C ARG A 34 -4.85 -8.93 -29.70
N GLY A 35 -6.14 -8.99 -29.39
CA GLY A 35 -7.02 -7.93 -28.94
C GLY A 35 -6.32 -6.82 -28.17
N ALA A 36 -6.70 -5.58 -28.45
CA ALA A 36 -6.11 -4.42 -27.78
C ALA A 36 -5.97 -4.72 -26.27
N PRO A 37 -4.83 -4.39 -25.64
CA PRO A 37 -4.59 -4.67 -24.21
C PRO A 37 -5.75 -4.25 -23.30
N ALA A 38 -6.52 -3.24 -23.72
CA ALA A 38 -7.71 -2.74 -23.02
C ALA A 38 -8.87 -3.76 -22.88
N ASN A 39 -8.93 -4.81 -23.70
CA ASN A 39 -10.00 -5.83 -23.66
C ASN A 39 -9.53 -7.18 -23.11
N SER A 40 -8.25 -7.38 -22.85
CA SER A 40 -7.74 -8.60 -22.24
C SER A 40 -7.97 -8.59 -20.73
N ARG A 41 -8.45 -9.70 -20.20
CA ARG A 41 -8.66 -9.89 -18.76
C ARG A 41 -7.31 -10.05 -18.08
N ILE A 42 -7.06 -9.28 -17.01
CA ILE A 42 -5.83 -9.37 -16.22
C ILE A 42 -5.81 -10.70 -15.44
N GLU A 43 -4.79 -11.51 -15.63
CA GLU A 43 -4.55 -12.74 -14.89
C GLU A 43 -3.75 -12.44 -13.61
N LEU A 44 -4.40 -12.58 -12.44
CA LEU A 44 -3.86 -12.22 -11.13
C LEU A 44 -3.45 -13.45 -10.32
N GLY A 45 -2.27 -13.45 -9.73
CA GLY A 45 -1.86 -14.34 -8.65
C GLY A 45 -2.04 -13.68 -7.29
N ILE A 46 -2.37 -14.47 -6.25
CA ILE A 46 -2.44 -13.97 -4.86
C ILE A 46 -1.46 -14.76 -4.00
N ILE A 47 -0.57 -14.06 -3.32
CA ILE A 47 0.34 -14.58 -2.30
C ILE A 47 -0.19 -14.15 -0.93
N GLY A 48 -0.61 -15.14 -0.09
CA GLY A 48 -1.31 -14.88 1.16
C GLY A 48 -2.84 -14.97 0.99
N SER A 49 -3.39 -16.19 1.08
CA SER A 49 -4.82 -16.50 0.88
C SER A 49 -5.67 -16.38 2.16
N GLY A 50 -5.15 -15.72 3.19
CA GLY A 50 -5.85 -15.46 4.45
C GLY A 50 -6.97 -14.43 4.33
N GLY A 51 -7.37 -13.82 5.47
CA GLY A 51 -8.50 -12.88 5.51
C GLY A 51 -8.38 -11.71 4.54
N ARG A 52 -7.20 -11.05 4.49
CA ARG A 52 -6.98 -9.92 3.58
C ARG A 52 -6.90 -10.37 2.13
N GLY A 53 -6.15 -11.44 1.82
CA GLY A 53 -6.05 -11.95 0.44
C GLY A 53 -7.40 -12.40 -0.11
N ARG A 54 -8.25 -13.01 0.72
CA ARG A 54 -9.64 -13.33 0.37
C ARG A 54 -10.46 -12.08 0.06
N PHE A 55 -10.34 -11.05 0.87
CA PHE A 55 -11.04 -9.78 0.68
C PHE A 55 -10.59 -9.10 -0.63
N ILE A 56 -9.30 -8.93 -0.82
CA ILE A 56 -8.70 -8.28 -1.99
C ILE A 56 -8.98 -9.06 -3.28
N GLY A 57 -8.84 -10.39 -3.27
CA GLY A 57 -9.12 -11.23 -4.44
C GLY A 57 -10.55 -11.10 -4.94
N ARG A 58 -11.54 -11.04 -4.03
CA ARG A 58 -12.94 -10.77 -4.40
C ARG A 58 -13.13 -9.39 -5.00
N LEU A 59 -12.52 -8.36 -4.41
CA LEU A 59 -12.63 -7.00 -4.92
C LEU A 59 -12.03 -6.86 -6.31
N PHE A 60 -10.90 -7.51 -6.61
CA PHE A 60 -10.32 -7.55 -7.94
C PHE A 60 -11.29 -8.12 -8.97
N GLU A 61 -11.92 -9.27 -8.69
CA GLU A 61 -12.89 -9.89 -9.62
C GLU A 61 -14.20 -9.09 -9.75
N GLN A 62 -14.60 -8.36 -8.69
CA GLN A 62 -15.86 -7.61 -8.68
C GLN A 62 -15.76 -6.22 -9.32
N HIS A 63 -14.62 -5.55 -9.17
CA HIS A 63 -14.47 -4.13 -9.51
C HIS A 63 -13.49 -3.84 -10.65
N ALA A 64 -12.81 -4.87 -11.17
CA ALA A 64 -11.90 -4.75 -12.29
C ALA A 64 -12.08 -5.93 -13.28
N ASN A 65 -11.60 -5.76 -14.51
CA ASN A 65 -11.59 -6.86 -15.49
C ASN A 65 -10.44 -7.82 -15.21
N THR A 66 -10.54 -8.54 -14.09
CA THR A 66 -9.49 -9.40 -13.52
C THR A 66 -10.00 -10.81 -13.31
N LYS A 67 -9.13 -11.80 -13.38
CA LYS A 67 -9.35 -13.18 -12.91
C LYS A 67 -8.21 -13.60 -12.01
N VAL A 68 -8.55 -14.05 -10.81
CA VAL A 68 -7.59 -14.74 -9.96
C VAL A 68 -7.38 -16.15 -10.53
N VAL A 69 -6.16 -16.44 -10.97
CA VAL A 69 -5.82 -17.70 -11.63
C VAL A 69 -4.80 -18.54 -10.89
N ALA A 70 -4.15 -17.98 -9.86
CA ALA A 70 -3.18 -18.72 -9.04
C ALA A 70 -3.23 -18.23 -7.59
N LEU A 71 -3.01 -19.14 -6.64
CA LEU A 71 -3.04 -18.87 -5.20
C LEU A 71 -1.84 -19.48 -4.49
N HIS A 72 -1.39 -18.79 -3.46
CA HIS A 72 -0.40 -19.28 -2.52
C HIS A 72 -0.72 -18.87 -1.08
N ASP A 73 -0.49 -19.75 -0.13
CA ASP A 73 -0.39 -19.51 1.32
C ASP A 73 0.48 -20.59 1.93
N TYR A 74 1.03 -20.37 3.12
CA TYR A 74 1.67 -21.45 3.86
C TYR A 74 0.68 -22.59 4.16
N PHE A 75 -0.55 -22.24 4.51
CA PHE A 75 -1.61 -23.16 4.94
C PHE A 75 -2.47 -23.63 3.77
N SER A 76 -2.59 -24.94 3.59
CA SER A 76 -3.42 -25.55 2.54
C SER A 76 -4.90 -25.23 2.71
N ASP A 77 -5.42 -25.24 3.94
CA ASP A 77 -6.81 -24.90 4.24
C ASP A 77 -7.21 -23.51 3.70
N ARG A 78 -6.33 -22.51 3.80
CA ARG A 78 -6.56 -21.17 3.27
C ARG A 78 -6.56 -21.12 1.74
N VAL A 79 -5.62 -21.83 1.14
CA VAL A 79 -5.50 -21.90 -0.33
C VAL A 79 -6.71 -22.63 -0.92
N ASP A 80 -7.14 -23.75 -0.31
CA ASP A 80 -8.25 -24.53 -0.81
C ASP A 80 -9.59 -23.83 -0.63
N GLU A 81 -9.81 -23.18 0.50
CA GLU A 81 -11.01 -22.39 0.74
C GLU A 81 -11.14 -21.25 -0.28
N LEU A 82 -10.10 -20.43 -0.45
CA LEU A 82 -10.12 -19.33 -1.40
C LEU A 82 -10.17 -19.84 -2.85
N GLY A 83 -9.43 -20.91 -3.15
CA GLY A 83 -9.41 -21.53 -4.46
C GLY A 83 -10.77 -22.06 -4.90
N THR A 84 -11.55 -22.60 -3.98
CA THR A 84 -12.93 -23.02 -4.22
C THR A 84 -13.83 -21.82 -4.47
N GLN A 85 -13.71 -20.75 -3.66
CA GLN A 85 -14.52 -19.53 -3.79
C GLN A 85 -14.30 -18.81 -5.12
N LEU A 86 -13.05 -18.69 -5.56
CA LEU A 86 -12.66 -17.97 -6.78
C LEU A 86 -12.53 -18.90 -8.00
N ARG A 87 -12.81 -20.18 -7.85
CA ARG A 87 -12.72 -21.21 -8.91
C ARG A 87 -11.32 -21.27 -9.54
N VAL A 88 -10.29 -21.24 -8.69
CA VAL A 88 -8.91 -21.43 -9.11
C VAL A 88 -8.61 -22.93 -9.18
N GLU A 89 -8.06 -23.39 -10.28
CA GLU A 89 -7.72 -24.80 -10.51
C GLU A 89 -6.75 -25.33 -9.42
N PRO A 90 -6.92 -26.56 -8.90
CA PRO A 90 -6.04 -27.13 -7.88
C PRO A 90 -4.55 -27.13 -8.28
N ALA A 91 -4.23 -27.38 -9.56
CA ALA A 91 -2.86 -27.35 -10.08
C ALA A 91 -2.20 -25.94 -10.01
N ARG A 92 -3.00 -24.89 -9.84
CA ARG A 92 -2.56 -23.49 -9.71
C ARG A 92 -2.55 -23.01 -8.27
N ARG A 93 -2.65 -23.91 -7.31
CA ARG A 93 -2.58 -23.66 -5.87
C ARG A 93 -1.26 -24.18 -5.34
N SER A 94 -0.57 -23.40 -4.54
CA SER A 94 0.72 -23.76 -3.94
C SER A 94 0.76 -23.44 -2.45
N THR A 95 1.53 -24.22 -1.68
CA THR A 95 1.63 -24.13 -0.23
C THR A 95 3.08 -24.13 0.26
N GLY A 96 3.30 -23.87 1.54
CA GLY A 96 4.63 -23.84 2.16
C GLY A 96 5.31 -22.48 2.03
N LEU A 97 6.46 -22.30 2.71
CA LEU A 97 7.14 -20.99 2.76
C LEU A 97 7.63 -20.51 1.38
N GLU A 98 8.09 -21.41 0.54
CA GLU A 98 8.66 -21.13 -0.78
C GLU A 98 7.69 -21.36 -1.95
N GLY A 99 6.49 -21.83 -1.68
CA GLY A 99 5.49 -22.17 -2.71
C GLY A 99 5.08 -21.01 -3.61
N TYR A 100 5.29 -19.76 -3.16
CA TYR A 100 5.07 -18.57 -3.99
C TYR A 100 5.95 -18.54 -5.25
N ARG A 101 7.13 -19.17 -5.24
CA ARG A 101 8.01 -19.27 -6.41
C ARG A 101 7.34 -20.05 -7.53
N LYS A 102 6.69 -21.19 -7.20
CA LYS A 102 5.91 -21.96 -8.16
C LYS A 102 4.75 -21.16 -8.76
N LEU A 103 4.09 -20.31 -7.95
CA LEU A 103 3.06 -19.39 -8.45
C LEU A 103 3.65 -18.44 -9.51
N LEU A 104 4.85 -17.88 -9.26
CA LEU A 104 5.51 -16.91 -10.15
C LEU A 104 5.98 -17.50 -11.48
N GLU A 105 6.24 -18.81 -11.56
CA GLU A 105 6.57 -19.52 -12.81
C GLU A 105 5.39 -19.56 -13.78
N GLY A 106 4.17 -19.38 -13.26
CA GLY A 106 2.96 -19.41 -14.05
C GLY A 106 2.78 -18.18 -14.94
N LYS A 107 1.95 -18.35 -15.97
CA LYS A 107 1.50 -17.20 -16.77
C LYS A 107 0.58 -16.32 -15.92
N LEU A 108 1.05 -15.13 -15.60
CA LEU A 108 0.37 -14.11 -14.80
C LEU A 108 0.75 -12.73 -15.34
N ASP A 109 -0.17 -11.77 -15.27
CA ASP A 109 0.10 -10.36 -15.54
C ASP A 109 0.56 -9.65 -14.25
N ALA A 110 -0.09 -9.95 -13.14
CA ALA A 110 0.12 -9.27 -11.87
C ALA A 110 0.04 -10.23 -10.68
N VAL A 111 0.59 -9.78 -9.56
CA VAL A 111 0.53 -10.48 -8.26
C VAL A 111 0.10 -9.50 -7.18
N ALA A 112 -0.86 -9.91 -6.36
CA ALA A 112 -1.21 -9.26 -5.10
C ALA A 112 -0.55 -10.00 -3.93
N ILE A 113 0.20 -9.29 -3.08
CA ILE A 113 0.87 -9.85 -1.91
C ILE A 113 0.13 -9.39 -0.66
N GLU A 114 -0.46 -10.34 0.07
CA GLU A 114 -1.29 -10.18 1.27
C GLU A 114 -0.84 -11.10 2.41
N SER A 115 0.40 -11.55 2.36
CA SER A 115 1.07 -12.36 3.38
C SER A 115 1.46 -11.52 4.61
N PRO A 116 1.99 -12.12 5.69
CA PRO A 116 2.55 -11.33 6.79
C PRO A 116 3.73 -10.45 6.32
N PRO A 117 3.86 -9.21 6.84
CA PRO A 117 4.83 -8.21 6.37
C PRO A 117 6.30 -8.65 6.34
N TYR A 118 6.69 -9.59 7.20
CA TYR A 118 8.03 -10.17 7.18
C TYR A 118 8.40 -10.77 5.82
N PHE A 119 7.44 -11.41 5.14
CA PHE A 119 7.68 -12.08 3.86
C PHE A 119 7.63 -11.13 2.65
N HIS A 120 7.09 -9.92 2.82
CA HIS A 120 6.83 -9.01 1.71
C HIS A 120 8.09 -8.70 0.89
N SER A 121 9.24 -8.44 1.52
CA SER A 121 10.43 -8.06 0.77
C SER A 121 10.92 -9.17 -0.17
N ALA A 122 11.00 -10.41 0.29
CA ALA A 122 11.42 -11.53 -0.54
C ALA A 122 10.42 -11.82 -1.67
N GLN A 123 9.12 -11.78 -1.35
CA GLN A 123 8.05 -12.04 -2.31
C GLN A 123 7.90 -10.93 -3.34
N ALA A 124 8.02 -9.65 -2.93
CA ALA A 124 7.95 -8.51 -3.83
C ALA A 124 9.11 -8.48 -4.82
N ILE A 125 10.34 -8.70 -4.33
CA ILE A 125 11.53 -8.77 -5.19
C ILE A 125 11.37 -9.89 -6.22
N ALA A 126 11.02 -11.11 -5.78
CA ALA A 126 10.82 -12.22 -6.69
C ALA A 126 9.70 -11.97 -7.73
N THR A 127 8.62 -11.28 -7.32
CA THR A 127 7.52 -10.90 -8.21
C THR A 127 8.00 -9.95 -9.32
N LEU A 128 8.76 -8.92 -8.96
CA LEU A 128 9.30 -7.95 -9.90
C LEU A 128 10.37 -8.56 -10.81
N GLU A 129 11.24 -9.43 -10.29
CA GLU A 129 12.23 -10.19 -11.06
C GLU A 129 11.57 -11.16 -12.05
N ALA A 130 10.41 -11.73 -11.71
CA ALA A 130 9.60 -12.54 -12.62
C ALA A 130 8.84 -11.70 -13.68
N GLY A 131 9.04 -10.38 -13.71
CA GLY A 131 8.42 -9.48 -14.70
C GLY A 131 6.90 -9.29 -14.49
N LYS A 132 6.39 -9.43 -13.25
CA LYS A 132 4.97 -9.27 -12.94
C LYS A 132 4.71 -7.92 -12.29
N HIS A 133 3.57 -7.29 -12.61
CA HIS A 133 3.07 -6.10 -11.91
C HIS A 133 2.77 -6.46 -10.45
N LEU A 134 2.98 -5.52 -9.54
CA LEU A 134 2.89 -5.76 -8.09
C LEU A 134 1.85 -4.88 -7.41
N PHE A 135 0.86 -5.52 -6.79
CA PHE A 135 -0.03 -4.91 -5.79
C PHE A 135 0.42 -5.41 -4.41
N LEU A 136 0.91 -4.52 -3.55
CA LEU A 136 1.54 -4.89 -2.28
C LEU A 136 0.75 -4.34 -1.10
N ALA A 137 0.37 -5.21 -0.16
CA ALA A 137 -0.22 -4.76 1.10
C ALA A 137 0.77 -3.90 1.91
N LYS A 138 0.24 -2.90 2.62
CA LYS A 138 0.97 -2.23 3.69
C LYS A 138 1.02 -3.12 4.96
N PRO A 139 2.00 -2.96 5.85
CA PRO A 139 3.28 -2.29 5.66
C PRO A 139 4.15 -3.06 4.67
N ILE A 140 5.06 -2.37 3.99
CA ILE A 140 5.86 -3.05 2.96
C ILE A 140 6.90 -4.00 3.55
N ALA A 141 7.38 -3.76 4.79
CA ALA A 141 8.34 -4.61 5.47
C ALA A 141 8.27 -4.41 7.00
N VAL A 142 9.03 -5.21 7.74
CA VAL A 142 9.13 -5.13 9.22
C VAL A 142 10.41 -4.43 9.70
N ASP A 143 11.36 -4.18 8.80
CA ASP A 143 12.68 -3.60 9.13
C ASP A 143 13.22 -2.70 8.01
N VAL A 144 14.30 -1.96 8.33
CA VAL A 144 14.94 -1.02 7.40
C VAL A 144 15.48 -1.71 6.16
N PRO A 145 16.23 -2.83 6.23
CA PRO A 145 16.71 -3.53 5.03
C PRO A 145 15.59 -3.99 4.11
N GLY A 146 14.49 -4.49 4.66
CA GLY A 146 13.31 -4.91 3.89
C GLY A 146 12.69 -3.74 3.13
N CYS A 147 12.48 -2.59 3.78
CA CYS A 147 11.97 -1.39 3.10
C CYS A 147 12.88 -0.96 1.94
N LEU A 148 14.18 -0.84 2.19
CA LEU A 148 15.13 -0.39 1.18
C LEU A 148 15.23 -1.37 0.00
N SER A 149 15.21 -2.67 0.25
CA SER A 149 15.31 -3.67 -0.81
C SER A 149 14.10 -3.66 -1.75
N ILE A 150 12.90 -3.39 -1.23
CA ILE A 150 11.70 -3.22 -2.07
C ILE A 150 11.80 -1.95 -2.91
N VAL A 151 12.22 -0.82 -2.33
CA VAL A 151 12.43 0.42 -3.08
C VAL A 151 13.43 0.22 -4.21
N ASP A 152 14.56 -0.44 -3.93
CA ASP A 152 15.60 -0.70 -4.94
C ASP A 152 15.11 -1.64 -6.05
N ALA A 153 14.33 -2.67 -5.72
CA ALA A 153 13.73 -3.57 -6.70
C ALA A 153 12.70 -2.84 -7.58
N ALA A 154 11.83 -2.03 -6.96
CA ALA A 154 10.82 -1.25 -7.68
C ALA A 154 11.45 -0.19 -8.61
N ARG A 155 12.52 0.48 -8.18
CA ARG A 155 13.27 1.43 -9.03
C ARG A 155 13.81 0.80 -10.31
N LYS A 156 14.30 -0.44 -10.26
CA LYS A 156 14.82 -1.16 -11.44
C LYS A 156 13.77 -1.42 -12.52
N VAL A 157 12.52 -1.50 -12.12
CA VAL A 157 11.37 -1.78 -13.02
C VAL A 157 10.50 -0.55 -13.28
N ARG A 158 10.88 0.63 -12.79
CA ARG A 158 10.17 1.88 -13.01
C ARG A 158 9.92 2.15 -14.49
N GLY A 159 8.68 2.44 -14.87
CA GLY A 159 8.26 2.64 -16.25
C GLY A 159 8.13 1.35 -17.06
N LYS A 160 8.35 0.17 -16.47
CA LYS A 160 8.17 -1.15 -17.09
C LYS A 160 7.09 -1.97 -16.42
N LEU A 161 6.97 -1.87 -15.09
CA LEU A 161 5.97 -2.56 -14.29
C LEU A 161 5.27 -1.55 -13.36
N SER A 162 3.96 -1.74 -13.15
CA SER A 162 3.23 -1.04 -12.09
C SER A 162 3.56 -1.65 -10.74
N VAL A 163 3.86 -0.78 -9.77
CA VAL A 163 4.00 -1.14 -8.35
C VAL A 163 3.10 -0.21 -7.55
N LEU A 164 2.10 -0.77 -6.87
CA LEU A 164 1.19 -0.03 -6.00
C LEU A 164 1.22 -0.61 -4.60
N VAL A 165 1.36 0.25 -3.59
CA VAL A 165 1.22 -0.12 -2.18
C VAL A 165 -0.18 0.27 -1.68
N ASP A 166 -0.91 -0.69 -1.08
CA ASP A 166 -2.33 -0.57 -0.74
C ASP A 166 -2.56 0.24 0.55
N PHE A 167 -2.37 1.58 0.45
CA PHE A 167 -2.87 2.52 1.45
C PHE A 167 -4.22 3.09 1.00
N GLN A 168 -5.30 2.75 1.69
CA GLN A 168 -6.66 3.17 1.32
C GLN A 168 -6.83 4.69 1.28
N THR A 169 -6.20 5.41 2.21
CA THR A 169 -6.26 6.88 2.33
C THR A 169 -5.66 7.58 1.11
N ARG A 170 -4.63 7.00 0.50
CA ARG A 170 -3.91 7.61 -0.64
C ARG A 170 -4.78 7.78 -1.88
N ASN A 171 -5.79 6.95 -2.07
CA ASN A 171 -6.74 7.02 -3.20
C ASN A 171 -8.18 7.37 -2.77
N ASP A 172 -8.35 7.86 -1.55
CA ASP A 172 -9.61 8.46 -1.12
C ASP A 172 -9.68 9.93 -1.58
N PRO A 173 -10.78 10.36 -2.23
CA PRO A 173 -10.89 11.72 -2.77
C PRO A 173 -10.80 12.82 -1.71
N LEU A 174 -11.34 12.58 -0.50
CA LEU A 174 -11.34 13.58 0.57
C LEU A 174 -9.94 13.76 1.18
N PHE A 175 -9.24 12.64 1.41
CA PHE A 175 -7.84 12.69 1.86
C PHE A 175 -6.92 13.34 0.81
N ARG A 176 -7.12 13.03 -0.47
CA ARG A 176 -6.36 13.65 -1.58
C ARG A 176 -6.58 15.16 -1.64
N GLU A 177 -7.83 15.60 -1.54
CA GLU A 177 -8.14 17.02 -1.55
C GLU A 177 -7.60 17.75 -0.31
N ALA A 178 -7.74 17.15 0.88
CA ALA A 178 -7.16 17.71 2.10
C ALA A 178 -5.63 17.82 2.00
N ALA A 179 -4.95 16.77 1.53
CA ALA A 179 -3.49 16.80 1.32
C ALA A 179 -3.08 17.88 0.32
N ARG A 180 -3.77 17.98 -0.82
CA ARG A 180 -3.51 19.02 -1.82
C ARG A 180 -3.61 20.42 -1.22
N ARG A 181 -4.66 20.69 -0.44
CA ARG A 181 -4.89 21.98 0.24
C ARG A 181 -3.82 22.29 1.28
N VAL A 182 -3.49 21.32 2.13
CA VAL A 182 -2.43 21.47 3.14
C VAL A 182 -1.10 21.80 2.47
N LEU A 183 -0.74 21.08 1.39
CA LEU A 183 0.49 21.30 0.63
C LEU A 183 0.50 22.64 -0.13
N GLN A 184 -0.67 23.21 -0.44
CA GLN A 184 -0.81 24.56 -1.01
C GLN A 184 -0.80 25.67 0.04
N GLY A 185 -0.71 25.33 1.34
CA GLY A 185 -0.62 26.28 2.43
C GLY A 185 -1.97 26.75 2.97
N ASP A 186 -3.06 26.00 2.80
CA ASP A 186 -4.38 26.39 3.31
C ASP A 186 -4.46 26.41 4.85
N ILE A 187 -3.55 25.70 5.55
CA ILE A 187 -3.42 25.76 7.01
C ILE A 187 -2.25 26.67 7.47
N GLY A 188 -1.59 27.40 6.57
CA GLY A 188 -0.36 28.11 6.88
C GLY A 188 0.82 27.17 7.13
N LYS A 189 1.72 27.55 8.06
CA LYS A 189 2.88 26.73 8.44
C LYS A 189 2.46 25.70 9.47
N PRO A 190 2.65 24.38 9.25
CA PRO A 190 2.42 23.36 10.27
C PRO A 190 3.29 23.60 11.51
N VAL A 191 2.72 23.39 12.70
CA VAL A 191 3.37 23.63 14.00
C VAL A 191 3.32 22.38 14.88
N LEU A 192 2.13 21.79 15.02
CA LEU A 192 1.87 20.67 15.93
C LEU A 192 0.96 19.65 15.27
N GLY A 193 1.17 18.38 15.55
CA GLY A 193 0.27 17.30 15.14
C GLY A 193 -0.13 16.39 16.30
N HIS A 194 -1.39 15.93 16.28
CA HIS A 194 -1.87 14.86 17.13
C HIS A 194 -2.38 13.73 16.27
N VAL A 195 -1.85 12.52 16.48
CA VAL A 195 -2.12 11.34 15.67
C VAL A 195 -2.52 10.19 16.58
N TYR A 196 -3.67 9.60 16.33
CA TYR A 196 -4.24 8.55 17.17
C TYR A 196 -4.55 7.30 16.36
N TYR A 197 -4.25 6.13 16.93
CA TYR A 197 -4.74 4.84 16.44
C TYR A 197 -5.24 3.99 17.59
N HIS A 198 -6.41 4.32 18.11
CA HIS A 198 -7.05 3.60 19.20
C HIS A 198 -8.12 2.67 18.61
N ALA A 199 -7.86 1.36 18.64
CA ALA A 199 -8.71 0.35 18.05
C ALA A 199 -8.98 -0.82 19.00
N GLY A 200 -10.04 -1.55 18.69
CA GLY A 200 -10.42 -2.75 19.42
C GLY A 200 -9.38 -3.88 19.25
N ARG A 201 -9.42 -4.81 20.18
CA ARG A 201 -8.58 -6.00 20.18
C ARG A 201 -8.92 -6.92 18.99
N LEU A 202 -7.89 -7.36 18.27
CA LEU A 202 -8.01 -8.44 17.32
C LEU A 202 -8.15 -9.80 18.03
N LYS A 203 -8.82 -10.75 17.38
CA LYS A 203 -9.01 -12.11 17.92
C LYS A 203 -7.88 -13.03 17.47
N PRO A 204 -7.27 -13.82 18.39
CA PRO A 204 -6.37 -14.91 18.01
C PRO A 204 -7.07 -15.91 17.09
N LYS A 205 -6.31 -16.52 16.19
CA LYS A 205 -6.80 -17.49 15.20
C LYS A 205 -6.38 -18.93 15.50
N ALA A 206 -5.46 -19.11 16.44
CA ALA A 206 -4.99 -20.40 16.94
C ALA A 206 -4.59 -20.27 18.40
N ALA A 207 -4.75 -21.33 19.20
CA ALA A 207 -4.54 -21.33 20.64
C ALA A 207 -3.37 -22.21 21.09
N ASP A 208 -2.85 -23.11 20.25
CA ASP A 208 -1.70 -23.94 20.58
C ASP A 208 -0.38 -23.15 20.47
N GLY A 209 0.67 -23.63 21.14
CA GLY A 209 1.98 -22.97 21.15
C GLY A 209 2.89 -23.33 19.97
N SER A 210 2.34 -23.94 18.90
CA SER A 210 3.10 -24.37 17.73
C SER A 210 3.63 -23.20 16.89
N GLN A 211 4.66 -23.47 16.08
CA GLN A 211 5.15 -22.50 15.10
C GLN A 211 4.08 -22.14 14.04
N GLU A 212 3.20 -23.09 13.72
CA GLU A 212 2.07 -22.85 12.82
C GLU A 212 1.03 -21.93 13.47
N ALA A 213 0.69 -22.14 14.74
CA ALA A 213 -0.18 -21.23 15.49
C ALA A 213 0.40 -19.81 15.58
N ARG A 214 1.71 -19.72 15.79
CA ARG A 214 2.44 -18.44 15.75
C ARG A 214 2.29 -17.75 14.39
N LEU A 215 2.44 -18.49 13.28
CA LEU A 215 2.23 -17.95 11.94
C LEU A 215 0.76 -17.62 11.67
N ARG A 216 -0.22 -18.37 12.19
CA ARG A 216 -1.65 -18.00 12.09
C ARG A 216 -1.96 -16.72 12.85
N ASN A 217 -1.28 -16.51 13.97
CA ASN A 217 -1.39 -15.32 14.84
C ASN A 217 -0.35 -14.23 14.54
N TRP A 218 0.21 -14.22 13.35
CA TRP A 218 1.33 -13.36 12.95
C TRP A 218 1.19 -11.89 13.33
N VAL A 219 -0.03 -11.36 13.40
CA VAL A 219 -0.30 -9.96 13.76
C VAL A 219 0.09 -9.63 15.20
N PHE A 220 0.21 -10.64 16.06
CA PHE A 220 0.64 -10.53 17.45
C PHE A 220 2.13 -10.87 17.66
N ASP A 221 2.83 -11.22 16.61
CA ASP A 221 4.26 -11.53 16.61
C ASP A 221 5.05 -10.33 16.08
N GLN A 222 5.92 -9.76 16.93
CA GLN A 222 6.68 -8.57 16.60
C GLN A 222 7.56 -8.75 15.35
N ALA A 223 8.17 -9.91 15.20
CA ALA A 223 9.08 -10.16 14.08
C ALA A 223 8.33 -10.39 12.76
N LEU A 224 7.11 -10.95 12.81
CA LEU A 224 6.30 -11.19 11.63
C LEU A 224 5.50 -9.98 11.17
N SER A 225 5.04 -9.16 12.11
CA SER A 225 4.18 -7.99 11.84
C SER A 225 4.94 -6.66 11.84
N GLY A 226 6.07 -6.58 12.54
CA GLY A 226 6.73 -5.31 12.85
C GLY A 226 6.17 -4.62 14.09
N ASP A 227 5.31 -5.28 14.86
CA ASP A 227 4.48 -4.74 15.95
C ASP A 227 3.28 -3.91 15.45
N ILE A 228 2.33 -3.61 16.34
CA ILE A 228 1.11 -2.86 15.99
C ILE A 228 1.39 -1.47 15.42
N ILE A 229 2.47 -0.83 15.88
CA ILE A 229 2.87 0.49 15.39
C ILE A 229 3.23 0.46 13.90
N VAL A 230 3.83 -0.64 13.41
CA VAL A 230 4.18 -0.83 12.01
C VAL A 230 3.00 -1.43 11.24
N GLU A 231 2.35 -2.48 11.78
CA GLU A 231 1.33 -3.21 11.03
C GLU A 231 0.02 -2.44 10.92
N GLN A 232 -0.49 -1.88 12.02
CA GLN A 232 -1.79 -1.18 12.02
C GLN A 232 -1.64 0.33 11.99
N ASN A 233 -0.81 0.88 12.87
CA ASN A 233 -0.81 2.31 13.11
C ASN A 233 -0.16 3.11 11.99
N ILE A 234 0.54 2.45 11.09
CA ILE A 234 1.14 3.07 9.90
C ILE A 234 0.12 3.87 9.06
N HIS A 235 -1.16 3.51 9.07
CA HIS A 235 -2.20 4.24 8.32
C HIS A 235 -2.27 5.72 8.70
N VAL A 236 -2.20 6.02 9.99
CA VAL A 236 -2.28 7.41 10.47
C VAL A 236 -0.92 8.12 10.40
N LEU A 237 0.18 7.39 10.55
CA LEU A 237 1.53 7.93 10.36
C LEU A 237 1.80 8.26 8.88
N ASP A 238 1.27 7.47 7.95
CA ASP A 238 1.33 7.72 6.52
C ASP A 238 0.66 9.05 6.13
N VAL A 239 -0.53 9.32 6.66
CA VAL A 239 -1.25 10.56 6.40
C VAL A 239 -0.53 11.76 7.04
N ALA A 240 0.04 11.60 8.24
CA ALA A 240 0.84 12.66 8.85
C ALA A 240 2.07 13.02 8.00
N ASN A 241 2.84 12.03 7.54
CA ASN A 241 3.95 12.26 6.61
C ASN A 241 3.48 12.93 5.31
N TRP A 242 2.34 12.52 4.78
CA TRP A 242 1.77 13.09 3.56
C TRP A 242 1.40 14.57 3.73
N TYR A 243 0.69 14.92 4.81
CA TYR A 243 0.32 16.32 5.09
C TYR A 243 1.53 17.21 5.37
N LEU A 244 2.57 16.66 6.02
CA LEU A 244 3.80 17.38 6.33
C LEU A 244 4.81 17.35 5.17
N ASN A 245 4.55 16.54 4.13
CA ASN A 245 5.46 16.29 3.00
C ASN A 245 6.90 16.00 3.46
N SER A 246 7.03 15.20 4.50
CA SER A 246 8.30 14.93 5.15
C SER A 246 8.19 13.72 6.08
N HIS A 247 9.34 13.22 6.51
CA HIS A 247 9.48 12.25 7.59
C HIS A 247 10.12 12.89 8.83
N PRO A 248 9.97 12.28 10.02
CA PRO A 248 10.62 12.79 11.23
C PRO A 248 12.14 12.62 11.17
N VAL A 249 12.86 13.55 11.77
CA VAL A 249 14.32 13.48 11.95
C VAL A 249 14.70 12.71 13.21
N LYS A 250 13.76 12.58 14.14
CA LYS A 250 13.98 11.92 15.45
C LYS A 250 12.66 11.48 16.04
N ALA A 251 12.66 10.41 16.84
CA ALA A 251 11.55 10.00 17.67
C ALA A 251 12.00 9.66 19.10
N GLN A 252 11.09 9.79 20.05
CA GLN A 252 11.21 9.29 21.42
C GLN A 252 9.86 8.75 21.86
N GLY A 253 9.84 7.64 22.57
CA GLY A 253 8.57 7.06 22.96
C GLY A 253 8.67 6.05 24.08
N THR A 254 7.52 5.52 24.41
CA THR A 254 7.31 4.45 25.38
C THR A 254 6.05 3.67 24.98
N GLY A 255 5.76 2.62 25.73
CA GLY A 255 4.57 1.80 25.54
C GLY A 255 4.65 0.55 26.39
N GLY A 256 3.97 -0.47 25.97
CA GLY A 256 4.02 -1.73 26.70
C GLY A 256 2.96 -2.73 26.31
N ARG A 257 2.91 -3.80 27.10
CA ARG A 257 1.99 -4.91 26.97
C ARG A 257 1.31 -5.16 28.31
N LYS A 258 0.09 -4.64 28.49
CA LYS A 258 -0.65 -4.70 29.76
C LYS A 258 -2.08 -5.22 29.62
N ALA A 259 -2.74 -4.97 28.52
CA ALA A 259 -4.13 -5.35 28.28
C ALA A 259 -4.27 -6.63 27.46
N ARG A 260 -3.27 -6.93 26.59
CA ARG A 260 -3.24 -8.11 25.73
C ARG A 260 -2.00 -8.96 26.03
N ILE A 261 -2.03 -9.65 27.16
CA ILE A 261 -0.89 -10.44 27.65
C ILE A 261 -0.94 -11.93 27.26
N ASP A 262 -2.02 -12.39 26.69
CA ASP A 262 -2.36 -13.80 26.47
C ASP A 262 -1.94 -14.33 25.08
N VAL A 263 -1.48 -13.49 24.16
CA VAL A 263 -1.08 -13.89 22.82
C VAL A 263 0.07 -13.04 22.29
N GLY A 264 1.06 -13.70 21.67
CA GLY A 264 2.22 -13.07 21.02
C GLY A 264 3.10 -12.26 21.94
N ASP A 265 3.97 -11.45 21.36
CA ASP A 265 4.94 -10.59 22.03
C ASP A 265 4.84 -9.10 21.67
N CYS A 266 4.00 -8.73 20.70
CA CYS A 266 3.73 -7.33 20.36
C CYS A 266 3.22 -6.54 21.56
N TRP A 267 3.62 -5.29 21.65
CA TRP A 267 3.02 -4.35 22.58
C TRP A 267 1.56 -4.07 22.20
N ASP A 268 0.77 -3.64 23.16
CA ASP A 268 -0.66 -3.34 22.93
C ASP A 268 -0.97 -1.85 22.97
N HIS A 269 0.03 -1.01 23.32
CA HIS A 269 -0.08 0.45 23.27
C HIS A 269 1.29 1.10 23.08
N PHE A 270 1.29 2.27 22.43
CA PHE A 270 2.44 3.14 22.23
C PHE A 270 2.07 4.60 22.51
N ALA A 271 3.06 5.36 22.99
CA ALA A 271 3.07 6.81 23.02
C ALA A 271 4.42 7.28 22.50
N VAL A 272 4.44 8.02 21.39
CA VAL A 272 5.65 8.43 20.69
C VAL A 272 5.53 9.88 20.26
N THR A 273 6.57 10.68 20.57
CA THR A 273 6.73 12.01 19.99
C THR A 273 7.73 11.94 18.85
N TYR A 274 7.33 12.47 17.70
CA TYR A 274 8.15 12.61 16.49
C TYR A 274 8.51 14.07 16.27
N TRP A 275 9.77 14.35 15.98
CA TRP A 275 10.25 15.67 15.55
C TRP A 275 10.48 15.67 14.07
N TYR A 276 9.74 16.51 13.38
CA TYR A 276 9.87 16.74 11.94
C TYR A 276 10.81 17.91 11.66
N PRO A 277 11.28 18.10 10.42
CA PRO A 277 12.00 19.31 10.02
C PRO A 277 11.22 20.58 10.37
N ASN A 278 11.92 21.70 10.51
CA ASN A 278 11.34 23.03 10.83
C ASN A 278 10.67 23.13 12.21
N GLY A 279 11.00 22.20 13.13
CA GLY A 279 10.53 22.23 14.51
C GLY A 279 9.09 21.73 14.70
N VAL A 280 8.46 21.16 13.68
CA VAL A 280 7.13 20.55 13.83
C VAL A 280 7.21 19.33 14.74
N ILE A 281 6.31 19.25 15.71
CA ILE A 281 6.19 18.12 16.65
C ILE A 281 4.90 17.38 16.36
N VAL A 282 4.99 16.05 16.29
CA VAL A 282 3.80 15.18 16.16
C VAL A 282 3.78 14.20 17.32
N ASP A 283 2.76 14.31 18.16
CA ASP A 283 2.46 13.34 19.22
C ASP A 283 1.56 12.24 18.67
N PHE A 284 2.04 11.02 18.84
CA PHE A 284 1.35 9.80 18.42
C PHE A 284 1.03 8.93 19.62
N SER A 285 -0.21 8.44 19.67
CA SER A 285 -0.58 7.40 20.62
C SER A 285 -1.44 6.32 19.99
N SER A 286 -1.28 5.08 20.47
CA SER A 286 -2.06 3.95 19.98
C SER A 286 -2.43 2.97 21.07
N ALA A 287 -3.52 2.24 20.83
CA ALA A 287 -3.96 1.12 21.65
C ALA A 287 -4.70 0.08 20.81
N GLN A 288 -4.48 -1.22 21.08
CA GLN A 288 -5.15 -2.34 20.42
C GLN A 288 -5.98 -3.15 21.41
N PHE A 289 -6.71 -2.50 22.27
CA PHE A 289 -7.58 -3.14 23.28
C PHE A 289 -8.82 -2.31 23.63
N VAL A 290 -9.05 -1.24 22.89
CA VAL A 290 -10.13 -0.28 23.19
C VAL A 290 -11.50 -0.94 23.12
N LYS A 291 -12.38 -0.56 24.04
CA LYS A 291 -13.78 -0.97 24.03
C LYS A 291 -14.66 0.28 24.03
N GLY A 292 -15.55 0.36 23.03
CA GLY A 292 -16.58 1.40 22.97
C GLY A 292 -16.18 2.73 22.34
N PHE A 293 -14.89 3.04 22.21
CA PHE A 293 -14.43 4.29 21.59
C PHE A 293 -13.17 4.08 20.75
N ASN A 294 -13.38 3.90 19.45
CA ASN A 294 -12.27 3.86 18.49
C ASN A 294 -11.93 5.28 18.02
N ASP A 295 -10.65 5.60 17.86
CA ASP A 295 -10.19 6.87 17.31
C ASP A 295 -8.96 6.66 16.43
N LEU A 296 -9.15 6.78 15.12
CA LEU A 296 -8.11 6.66 14.09
C LEU A 296 -8.01 8.00 13.38
N ARG A 297 -7.28 8.94 13.98
CA ARG A 297 -7.35 10.36 13.63
C ARG A 297 -5.99 10.97 13.41
N ILE A 298 -5.91 11.90 12.47
CA ILE A 298 -4.76 12.73 12.17
C ILE A 298 -5.21 14.18 12.21
N ARG A 299 -4.61 14.99 13.08
CA ARG A 299 -4.86 16.41 13.18
C ARG A 299 -3.56 17.18 13.13
N ILE A 300 -3.43 18.09 12.16
CA ILE A 300 -2.26 18.98 12.04
C ILE A 300 -2.72 20.40 12.19
N TYR A 301 -2.14 21.10 13.15
CA TYR A 301 -2.36 22.50 13.45
C TYR A 301 -1.31 23.34 12.72
N GLY A 302 -1.75 24.27 11.91
CA GLY A 302 -0.94 25.27 11.26
C GLY A 302 -1.22 26.66 11.80
N THR A 303 -0.50 27.67 11.29
CA THR A 303 -0.66 29.08 11.72
C THR A 303 -2.00 29.68 11.33
N ASP A 304 -2.62 29.22 10.24
CA ASP A 304 -3.80 29.82 9.62
C ASP A 304 -5.00 28.86 9.61
N GLY A 305 -4.80 27.62 10.03
CA GLY A 305 -5.86 26.63 10.08
C GLY A 305 -5.41 25.26 10.60
N THR A 306 -6.36 24.33 10.61
CA THR A 306 -6.17 22.96 11.10
C THR A 306 -6.80 21.98 10.14
N VAL A 307 -6.05 20.97 9.70
CA VAL A 307 -6.61 19.81 9.04
C VAL A 307 -6.93 18.74 10.08
N ASP A 308 -8.15 18.19 10.02
CA ASP A 308 -8.64 17.12 10.90
C ASP A 308 -9.20 15.99 10.03
N SER A 309 -8.59 14.81 10.11
CA SER A 309 -8.92 13.65 9.26
C SER A 309 -9.04 12.40 10.09
N ALA A 310 -10.10 11.63 9.87
CA ALA A 310 -10.30 10.33 10.51
C ALA A 310 -10.39 9.22 9.45
N TYR A 311 -9.79 8.05 9.73
CA TYR A 311 -9.82 6.91 8.83
C TYR A 311 -11.26 6.38 8.60
N GLU A 312 -12.07 6.36 9.65
CA GLU A 312 -13.51 6.06 9.61
C GLU A 312 -14.26 7.20 10.34
N GLY A 313 -14.47 8.31 9.67
CA GLY A 313 -15.10 9.50 10.25
C GLY A 313 -15.23 10.61 9.23
N ASP A 314 -14.63 11.75 9.49
CA ASP A 314 -14.68 12.93 8.61
C ASP A 314 -13.29 13.43 8.28
N VAL A 315 -13.17 14.06 7.10
CA VAL A 315 -12.01 14.85 6.68
C VAL A 315 -12.47 16.30 6.49
N ARG A 316 -11.78 17.28 7.10
CA ARG A 316 -12.08 18.71 6.98
C ARG A 316 -10.86 19.58 7.23
N ILE A 317 -10.92 20.83 6.78
CA ILE A 317 -10.00 21.90 7.18
C ILE A 317 -10.82 23.03 7.76
N SER A 318 -10.40 23.57 8.92
CA SER A 318 -10.99 24.72 9.60
C SER A 318 -9.93 25.80 9.76
N GLY A 319 -10.30 27.07 9.69
CA GLY A 319 -9.42 28.24 9.79
C GLY A 319 -9.69 29.25 8.68
N ASP A 320 -8.68 29.98 8.24
CA ASP A 320 -8.83 31.06 7.27
C ASP A 320 -9.30 30.57 5.88
N LYS A 321 -8.93 29.34 5.51
CA LYS A 321 -9.36 28.68 4.27
C LYS A 321 -10.04 27.36 4.57
N GLU A 322 -11.34 27.40 4.68
CA GLU A 322 -12.13 26.23 5.04
C GLU A 322 -12.26 25.20 3.91
N PHE A 323 -12.33 23.94 4.31
CA PHE A 323 -12.77 22.82 3.49
C PHE A 323 -13.75 21.99 4.30
N ALA A 324 -15.03 22.04 3.94
CA ALA A 324 -16.08 21.31 4.63
C ALA A 324 -15.86 19.80 4.60
N GLY A 325 -15.19 19.30 3.54
CA GLY A 325 -14.82 17.90 3.41
C GLY A 325 -16.00 16.96 3.34
N GLY A 326 -15.97 15.91 4.14
CA GLY A 326 -17.03 14.92 4.17
C GLY A 326 -16.66 13.65 4.92
N SER A 327 -17.55 12.65 4.86
CA SER A 327 -17.41 11.40 5.60
C SER A 327 -16.53 10.39 4.84
N THR A 328 -15.62 9.77 5.57
CA THR A 328 -14.76 8.67 5.13
C THR A 328 -15.27 7.29 5.58
N LYS A 329 -16.52 7.23 6.03
CA LYS A 329 -17.12 5.96 6.45
C LYS A 329 -17.09 4.92 5.34
N GLY A 330 -16.56 3.74 5.65
CA GLY A 330 -16.41 2.64 4.68
C GLY A 330 -15.13 2.71 3.84
N ILE A 331 -14.18 3.61 4.17
CA ILE A 331 -12.90 3.76 3.46
C ILE A 331 -12.11 2.45 3.40
N PHE A 332 -12.25 1.57 4.37
CA PHE A 332 -11.62 0.26 4.37
C PHE A 332 -11.90 -0.53 3.08
N THR A 333 -13.12 -0.42 2.56
CA THR A 333 -13.52 -1.07 1.30
C THR A 333 -13.35 -0.13 0.10
N SER A 334 -13.90 1.09 0.16
CA SER A 334 -13.87 2.02 -0.97
C SER A 334 -12.45 2.42 -1.38
N GLY A 335 -11.55 2.64 -0.42
CA GLY A 335 -10.14 2.93 -0.70
C GLY A 335 -9.41 1.75 -1.35
N ALA A 336 -9.67 0.51 -0.91
CA ALA A 336 -9.12 -0.67 -1.56
C ALA A 336 -9.64 -0.82 -3.01
N VAL A 337 -10.93 -0.57 -3.23
CA VAL A 337 -11.54 -0.58 -4.59
C VAL A 337 -10.90 0.48 -5.48
N ASN A 338 -10.66 1.68 -4.97
CA ASN A 338 -9.98 2.74 -5.72
C ASN A 338 -8.56 2.34 -6.09
N ASN A 339 -7.78 1.80 -5.14
CA ASN A 339 -6.44 1.28 -5.40
C ASN A 339 -6.43 0.18 -6.48
N ILE A 340 -7.37 -0.76 -6.43
CA ILE A 340 -7.52 -1.83 -7.42
C ILE A 340 -7.84 -1.26 -8.80
N LYS A 341 -8.77 -0.30 -8.89
CA LYS A 341 -9.13 0.34 -10.16
C LYS A 341 -7.95 1.08 -10.79
N ASP A 342 -7.23 1.88 -9.99
CA ASP A 342 -6.07 2.62 -10.47
C ASP A 342 -4.95 1.66 -10.91
N PHE A 343 -4.70 0.60 -10.14
CA PHE A 343 -3.73 -0.43 -10.49
C PHE A 343 -4.08 -1.09 -11.83
N CYS A 344 -5.31 -1.58 -11.99
CA CYS A 344 -5.74 -2.25 -13.23
C CYS A 344 -5.79 -1.29 -14.42
N ALA A 345 -6.20 -0.03 -14.22
CA ALA A 345 -6.16 0.99 -15.26
C ALA A 345 -4.72 1.27 -15.73
N SER A 346 -3.75 1.26 -14.82
CA SER A 346 -2.34 1.44 -15.18
C SER A 346 -1.80 0.30 -16.04
N LEU A 347 -2.22 -0.93 -15.78
CA LEU A 347 -1.82 -2.10 -16.58
C LEU A 347 -2.40 -2.03 -18.01
N THR A 348 -3.67 -1.65 -18.12
CA THR A 348 -4.36 -1.60 -19.42
C THR A 348 -3.95 -0.40 -20.27
N SER A 349 -3.59 0.73 -19.65
CA SER A 349 -3.12 1.93 -20.36
C SER A 349 -1.63 1.94 -20.67
N GLY A 350 -0.84 1.10 -20.01
CA GLY A 350 0.62 1.14 -20.07
C GLY A 350 1.27 2.31 -19.30
N ASN A 351 0.46 3.10 -18.58
CA ASN A 351 0.95 4.17 -17.69
C ASN A 351 1.23 3.59 -16.31
N TYR A 352 2.38 2.96 -16.17
CA TYR A 352 2.70 2.17 -15.00
C TYR A 352 2.93 3.02 -13.75
N LEU A 353 2.23 2.66 -12.67
CA LEU A 353 2.30 3.32 -11.36
C LEU A 353 3.62 3.02 -10.64
N TYR A 354 4.13 4.03 -9.94
CA TYR A 354 5.32 3.89 -9.10
C TYR A 354 5.29 4.85 -7.90
N ASP A 355 4.46 5.86 -7.92
CA ASP A 355 4.41 7.01 -7.02
C ASP A 355 4.07 6.68 -5.57
N THR A 356 3.56 5.48 -5.30
CA THR A 356 3.26 5.02 -3.94
C THR A 356 4.45 4.37 -3.21
N VAL A 357 5.53 4.01 -3.92
CA VAL A 357 6.62 3.18 -3.37
C VAL A 357 7.47 3.93 -2.34
N GLU A 358 8.07 5.06 -2.74
CA GLU A 358 8.89 5.86 -1.82
C GLU A 358 8.10 6.41 -0.64
N PRO A 359 6.92 7.03 -0.82
CA PRO A 359 6.13 7.49 0.32
C PRO A 359 5.73 6.37 1.28
N SER A 360 5.44 5.16 0.76
CA SER A 360 5.12 4.01 1.60
C SER A 360 6.32 3.52 2.41
N ALA A 361 7.51 3.52 1.79
CA ALA A 361 8.75 3.19 2.49
C ALA A 361 9.06 4.22 3.60
N GLU A 362 8.88 5.49 3.32
CA GLU A 362 9.08 6.58 4.29
C GLU A 362 8.14 6.45 5.49
N SER A 363 6.86 6.17 5.25
CA SER A 363 5.87 5.94 6.30
C SER A 363 6.16 4.67 7.10
N ASN A 364 6.63 3.62 6.45
CA ASN A 364 7.04 2.39 7.11
C ASN A 364 8.28 2.62 8.01
N LEU A 365 9.28 3.35 7.52
CA LEU A 365 10.46 3.72 8.27
C LEU A 365 10.12 4.66 9.44
N THR A 366 9.15 5.55 9.30
CA THR A 366 8.63 6.39 10.40
C THR A 366 8.06 5.52 11.53
N ALA A 367 7.24 4.51 11.20
CA ALA A 367 6.70 3.58 12.17
C ALA A 367 7.80 2.75 12.85
N ILE A 368 8.80 2.28 12.07
CA ILE A 368 9.98 1.55 12.60
C ILE A 368 10.80 2.44 13.54
N LEU A 369 11.00 3.71 13.20
CA LEU A 369 11.72 4.67 14.06
C LEU A 369 11.03 4.82 15.41
N GLY A 370 9.71 5.01 15.41
CA GLY A 370 8.92 5.09 16.65
C GLY A 370 8.98 3.81 17.47
N ARG A 371 8.89 2.64 16.81
CA ARG A 371 9.07 1.34 17.49
C ARG A 371 10.42 1.24 18.19
N ILE A 372 11.51 1.52 17.46
CA ILE A 372 12.88 1.43 18.02
C ILE A 372 13.02 2.38 19.21
N ALA A 373 12.60 3.64 19.06
CA ALA A 373 12.69 4.64 20.12
C ALA A 373 11.90 4.23 21.38
N ALA A 374 10.71 3.66 21.21
CA ALA A 374 9.87 3.20 22.32
C ALA A 374 10.48 1.99 23.03
N TYR A 375 10.97 1.00 22.29
CA TYR A 375 11.59 -0.19 22.87
C TYR A 375 12.95 0.09 23.55
N GLU A 376 13.72 1.05 23.02
CA GLU A 376 14.99 1.46 23.63
C GLU A 376 14.81 2.47 24.77
N GLY A 377 13.64 3.07 24.93
CA GLY A 377 13.34 4.05 25.98
C GLY A 377 14.19 5.32 25.89
N ARG A 378 14.69 5.66 24.69
CA ARG A 378 15.52 6.84 24.43
C ARG A 378 15.18 7.51 23.11
N PRO A 379 15.65 8.76 22.91
CA PRO A 379 15.58 9.37 21.58
C PRO A 379 16.43 8.58 20.57
N VAL A 380 15.86 8.37 19.34
CA VAL A 380 16.56 7.74 18.22
C VAL A 380 16.44 8.66 17.01
N GLY A 381 17.57 8.94 16.36
CA GLY A 381 17.61 9.74 15.12
C GLY A 381 17.28 8.89 13.90
N TRP A 382 16.72 9.53 12.87
CA TRP A 382 16.46 8.90 11.58
C TRP A 382 17.75 8.34 10.96
N ASP A 383 18.80 9.15 10.88
CA ASP A 383 20.08 8.74 10.31
C ASP A 383 20.75 7.61 11.12
N GLU A 384 20.60 7.62 12.44
CA GLU A 384 21.04 6.53 13.32
C GLU A 384 20.36 5.22 12.94
N MET A 385 19.05 5.22 12.83
CA MET A 385 18.26 4.05 12.41
C MET A 385 18.67 3.57 11.01
N MET A 386 18.76 4.51 10.05
CA MET A 386 19.11 4.22 8.66
C MET A 386 20.53 3.65 8.53
N LYS A 387 21.48 4.11 9.35
CA LYS A 387 22.85 3.58 9.41
C LYS A 387 22.91 2.21 10.07
N ALA A 388 22.15 1.99 11.13
CA ALA A 388 22.14 0.74 11.89
C ALA A 388 21.59 -0.44 11.09
N ARG A 389 20.60 -0.22 10.22
CA ARG A 389 19.98 -1.22 9.33
C ARG A 389 19.72 -2.56 10.02
N ARG A 390 19.18 -2.51 11.23
CA ARG A 390 18.88 -3.72 12.01
C ARG A 390 17.89 -4.59 11.28
N ARG A 391 18.26 -5.85 11.06
CA ARG A 391 17.38 -6.86 10.45
C ARG A 391 16.59 -7.58 11.54
N VAL A 392 15.33 -7.85 11.25
CA VAL A 392 14.45 -8.67 12.07
C VAL A 392 14.49 -10.12 11.56
N ASP A 393 14.67 -11.08 12.46
CA ASP A 393 14.63 -12.51 12.17
C ASP A 393 13.59 -13.18 13.08
N PRO A 394 12.49 -13.71 12.54
CA PRO A 394 11.46 -14.39 13.32
C PRO A 394 11.87 -15.77 13.80
N LYS A 395 13.02 -16.30 13.34
CA LYS A 395 13.54 -17.64 13.71
C LYS A 395 12.45 -18.73 13.57
N LEU A 396 11.73 -18.68 12.45
CA LEU A 396 10.68 -19.66 12.17
C LEU A 396 11.27 -21.04 11.96
N GLN A 397 10.68 -22.03 12.61
CA GLN A 397 10.97 -23.47 12.45
C GLN A 397 9.77 -24.14 11.79
N LEU A 398 9.60 -23.86 10.49
CA LEU A 398 8.49 -24.36 9.68
C LEU A 398 9.05 -25.11 8.46
N ALA A 399 8.28 -26.07 7.93
CA ALA A 399 8.62 -26.73 6.68
C ALA A 399 8.68 -25.70 5.52
N LYS A 400 9.64 -25.90 4.63
CA LYS A 400 9.82 -25.04 3.45
C LYS A 400 8.72 -25.22 2.41
#